data_f9cc1100e87191202adb7e9a8c63eb07
#
_entry.id   f9cc1100e87191202adb7e9a8c63eb07
#
_cell.length_a   1.000
_cell.length_b   1.000
_cell.length_c   1.000
_cell.angle_alpha   90.00
_cell.angle_beta   90.00
_cell.angle_gamma   90.00
#
_symmetry.space_group_name_H-M   'P 1'
#
loop_
_entity.id
_entity.type
_entity.pdbx_description
1 polymer ?
#
loop_
_entity_poly.entity_id
_entity_poly.type
_entity_poly.pdbx_seq_one_letter_code
_entity_poly.pdbx_strand_id
1 'polypeptide(L)'
;ERIIYLPGTGDQQTTAQALIKGDVDYAAMTTPKTIKETLAQNSKLLTHSEQESPYGYVDWWPVSLAFNNSGKYGPYDDKDIRWAMSYLLDRKELSKVAYDGAAALNPLTMPQYPPLQKYFDGVADLLVGDRDTTLFAPEKAAAIFTEKGWAKNSDGMWEKDGEMINCEIIGFSPWVDLGPLTAEQLRKQGINASYIQPPDASSRMAEGNFELS
;
A
#
# COMPACT_ATOMS: atom_id res chain seq x y z
N GLU A 1 24.38 -7.03 -29.97
CA GLU A 1 24.21 -6.83 -28.51
C GLU A 1 23.38 -7.98 -27.93
N ARG A 2 23.66 -8.36 -26.71
CA ARG A 2 22.98 -9.45 -26.03
C ARG A 2 22.54 -8.97 -24.63
N ILE A 3 21.26 -9.16 -24.30
CA ILE A 3 20.73 -8.94 -22.95
C ILE A 3 20.64 -10.31 -22.28
N ILE A 4 21.16 -10.42 -21.06
CA ILE A 4 21.12 -11.63 -20.23
C ILE A 4 20.24 -11.32 -19.03
N TYR A 5 19.15 -12.04 -18.88
CA TYR A 5 18.31 -11.98 -17.69
C TYR A 5 18.83 -13.00 -16.66
N LEU A 6 19.17 -12.50 -15.48
CA LEU A 6 19.50 -13.35 -14.34
C LEU A 6 18.23 -13.57 -13.49
N PRO A 7 18.05 -14.78 -12.90
CA PRO A 7 16.96 -15.01 -11.97
C PRO A 7 17.04 -14.04 -10.78
N GLY A 8 15.92 -13.38 -10.47
CA GLY A 8 15.84 -12.53 -9.30
C GLY A 8 15.93 -13.37 -8.01
N THR A 9 16.64 -12.87 -7.03
CA THR A 9 16.77 -13.53 -5.72
C THR A 9 15.58 -13.23 -4.79
N GLY A 10 14.75 -12.24 -5.14
CA GLY A 10 13.71 -11.71 -4.27
C GLY A 10 14.25 -10.87 -3.11
N ASP A 11 15.56 -10.85 -2.90
CA ASP A 11 16.24 -10.10 -1.85
C ASP A 11 16.93 -8.86 -2.42
N GLN A 12 16.50 -7.67 -1.96
CA GLN A 12 17.03 -6.39 -2.44
C GLN A 12 18.47 -6.12 -2.00
N GLN A 13 18.91 -6.67 -0.88
CA GLN A 13 20.31 -6.52 -0.42
C GLN A 13 21.28 -7.30 -1.33
N THR A 14 20.91 -8.50 -1.70
CA THR A 14 21.69 -9.30 -2.67
C THR A 14 21.75 -8.60 -4.03
N THR A 15 20.64 -8.04 -4.48
CA THR A 15 20.55 -7.27 -5.72
C THR A 15 21.44 -6.02 -5.65
N ALA A 16 21.41 -5.28 -4.54
CA ALA A 16 22.26 -4.12 -4.30
C ALA A 16 23.75 -4.47 -4.39
N GLN A 17 24.17 -5.58 -3.77
CA GLN A 17 25.56 -6.02 -3.82
C GLN A 17 26.02 -6.37 -5.25
N ALA A 18 25.15 -6.99 -6.05
CA ALA A 18 25.46 -7.31 -7.44
C ALA A 18 25.65 -6.02 -8.28
N LEU A 19 24.79 -5.00 -8.07
CA LEU A 19 24.94 -3.69 -8.73
C LEU A 19 26.24 -2.97 -8.28
N ILE A 20 26.55 -2.96 -6.99
CA ILE A 20 27.75 -2.31 -6.45
C ILE A 20 29.02 -2.91 -7.06
N LYS A 21 29.07 -4.24 -7.19
CA LYS A 21 30.21 -4.98 -7.75
C LYS A 21 30.29 -4.90 -9.28
N GLY A 22 29.21 -4.53 -9.96
CA GLY A 22 29.11 -4.55 -11.42
C GLY A 22 28.84 -5.95 -12.00
N ASP A 23 28.31 -6.87 -11.18
CA ASP A 23 27.90 -8.21 -11.64
C ASP A 23 26.64 -8.14 -12.50
N VAL A 24 25.86 -7.05 -12.35
CA VAL A 24 24.70 -6.71 -13.17
C VAL A 24 24.73 -5.23 -13.56
N ASP A 25 24.23 -4.91 -14.76
CA ASP A 25 24.17 -3.54 -15.29
C ASP A 25 22.87 -2.82 -14.92
N TYR A 26 21.80 -3.59 -14.62
CA TYR A 26 20.48 -3.07 -14.30
C TYR A 26 19.77 -4.01 -13.34
N ALA A 27 19.05 -3.43 -12.38
CA ALA A 27 18.12 -4.15 -11.52
C ALA A 27 16.97 -3.25 -11.05
N ALA A 28 15.79 -3.84 -10.85
CA ALA A 28 14.68 -3.17 -10.21
C ALA A 28 14.80 -3.26 -8.70
N MET A 29 14.64 -2.13 -8.02
CA MET A 29 14.64 -2.03 -6.55
C MET A 29 13.48 -1.14 -6.10
N THR A 30 12.86 -1.46 -4.98
CA THR A 30 11.67 -0.77 -4.50
C THR A 30 11.83 -0.11 -3.13
N THR A 31 12.92 -0.40 -2.41
CA THR A 31 13.18 0.15 -1.08
C THR A 31 14.11 1.36 -1.17
N PRO A 32 13.61 2.61 -0.99
CA PRO A 32 14.41 3.83 -1.16
C PRO A 32 15.67 3.86 -0.30
N LYS A 33 15.62 3.37 0.93
CA LYS A 33 16.78 3.28 1.81
C LYS A 33 17.91 2.43 1.18
N THR A 34 17.56 1.24 0.69
CA THR A 34 18.53 0.34 0.04
C THR A 34 19.08 0.96 -1.24
N ILE A 35 18.25 1.65 -2.02
CA ILE A 35 18.68 2.37 -3.23
C ILE A 35 19.70 3.45 -2.86
N LYS A 36 19.39 4.29 -1.89
CA LYS A 36 20.28 5.36 -1.39
C LYS A 36 21.62 4.81 -0.92
N GLU A 37 21.62 3.73 -0.13
CA GLU A 37 22.83 3.06 0.33
C GLU A 37 23.65 2.47 -0.82
N THR A 38 22.99 1.93 -1.85
CA THR A 38 23.61 1.37 -3.07
C THR A 38 24.29 2.48 -3.88
N LEU A 39 23.60 3.60 -4.11
CA LEU A 39 24.16 4.76 -4.84
C LEU A 39 25.36 5.37 -4.10
N ALA A 40 25.31 5.43 -2.77
CA ALA A 40 26.41 5.94 -1.94
C ALA A 40 27.68 5.08 -2.07
N GLN A 41 27.56 3.77 -2.34
CA GLN A 41 28.70 2.85 -2.50
C GLN A 41 29.23 2.80 -3.93
N ASN A 42 28.43 3.16 -4.92
CA ASN A 42 28.87 3.21 -6.32
C ASN A 42 28.25 4.42 -7.04
N SER A 43 28.98 5.53 -7.09
CA SER A 43 28.57 6.79 -7.69
C SER A 43 28.36 6.75 -9.21
N LYS A 44 28.69 5.64 -9.89
CA LYS A 44 28.42 5.45 -11.31
C LYS A 44 27.02 4.93 -11.58
N LEU A 45 26.33 4.42 -10.56
CA LEU A 45 24.95 3.97 -10.65
C LEU A 45 24.01 5.18 -10.72
N LEU A 46 22.97 5.05 -11.52
CA LEU A 46 21.94 6.09 -11.70
C LEU A 46 20.57 5.45 -11.60
N THR A 47 19.62 6.25 -11.14
CA THR A 47 18.18 5.95 -11.20
C THR A 47 17.50 6.85 -12.23
N HIS A 48 16.18 6.78 -12.38
CA HIS A 48 15.42 7.69 -13.23
C HIS A 48 15.54 9.17 -12.81
N SER A 49 15.75 9.43 -11.53
CA SER A 49 16.00 10.75 -10.97
C SER A 49 17.47 10.94 -10.60
N GLU A 50 18.36 10.31 -11.36
CA GLU A 50 19.81 10.30 -11.13
C GLU A 50 20.16 9.72 -9.74
N GLN A 51 20.61 10.54 -8.78
CA GLN A 51 20.96 10.10 -7.44
C GLN A 51 20.06 10.70 -6.34
N GLU A 52 18.98 11.37 -6.76
CA GLU A 52 18.08 12.07 -5.85
C GLU A 52 16.75 11.32 -5.67
N SER A 53 16.09 11.56 -4.55
CA SER A 53 14.71 11.10 -4.34
C SER A 53 13.77 11.68 -5.42
N PRO A 54 12.81 10.94 -5.92
CA PRO A 54 12.26 9.66 -5.45
C PRO A 54 12.98 8.39 -5.93
N TYR A 55 14.12 8.47 -6.57
CA TYR A 55 14.94 7.37 -7.11
C TYR A 55 14.29 6.55 -8.23
N GLY A 56 13.11 6.89 -8.67
CA GLY A 56 12.37 6.11 -9.63
C GLY A 56 11.35 6.94 -10.38
N TYR A 57 10.50 6.26 -11.10
CA TYR A 57 9.38 6.81 -11.83
C TYR A 57 8.06 6.28 -11.24
N VAL A 58 6.95 6.93 -11.53
CA VAL A 58 5.63 6.46 -11.09
C VAL A 58 5.38 5.07 -11.65
N ASP A 59 5.09 4.10 -10.77
CA ASP A 59 4.74 2.76 -11.19
C ASP A 59 3.43 2.77 -11.98
N TRP A 60 3.33 1.87 -12.97
CA TRP A 60 2.11 1.67 -13.74
C TRP A 60 0.99 1.02 -12.91
N TRP A 61 1.34 0.44 -11.75
CA TRP A 61 0.41 -0.18 -10.84
C TRP A 61 0.46 0.49 -9.46
N PRO A 62 -0.45 1.43 -9.14
CA PRO A 62 -0.51 2.02 -7.81
C PRO A 62 -0.78 0.95 -6.75
N VAL A 63 -0.02 0.99 -5.66
CA VAL A 63 -0.30 0.11 -4.51
C VAL A 63 -1.61 0.54 -3.87
N SER A 64 -2.52 -0.38 -3.73
CA SER A 64 -3.85 -0.14 -3.17
C SER A 64 -4.25 -1.26 -2.22
N LEU A 65 -5.13 -0.95 -1.28
CA LEU A 65 -5.77 -1.92 -0.42
C LEU A 65 -7.12 -2.30 -1.03
N ALA A 66 -7.24 -3.53 -1.52
CA ALA A 66 -8.46 -4.05 -2.11
C ALA A 66 -9.31 -4.77 -1.06
N PHE A 67 -10.60 -4.44 -0.99
CA PHE A 67 -11.57 -5.08 -0.10
C PHE A 67 -12.33 -6.18 -0.82
N ASN A 68 -12.45 -7.34 -0.19
CA ASN A 68 -13.36 -8.37 -0.67
C ASN A 68 -14.81 -7.99 -0.31
N ASN A 69 -15.52 -7.47 -1.27
CA ASN A 69 -16.91 -6.99 -1.12
C ASN A 69 -17.97 -8.02 -1.51
N SER A 70 -17.62 -9.31 -1.53
CA SER A 70 -18.55 -10.40 -1.89
C SER A 70 -19.62 -10.70 -0.82
N GLY A 71 -19.52 -10.09 0.36
CA GLY A 71 -20.34 -10.41 1.53
C GLY A 71 -19.89 -11.68 2.28
N LYS A 72 -18.82 -12.34 1.83
CA LYS A 72 -18.25 -13.53 2.48
C LYS A 72 -17.39 -13.19 3.70
N TYR A 73 -16.77 -12.03 3.69
CA TYR A 73 -15.81 -11.60 4.71
C TYR A 73 -16.20 -10.24 5.28
N GLY A 74 -16.23 -10.13 6.60
CA GLY A 74 -16.48 -8.89 7.32
C GLY A 74 -17.62 -8.03 6.76
N PRO A 75 -17.73 -6.78 7.14
CA PRO A 75 -18.76 -5.84 6.68
C PRO A 75 -18.37 -5.08 5.41
N TYR A 76 -17.50 -5.64 4.55
CA TYR A 76 -16.89 -4.94 3.40
C TYR A 76 -17.78 -4.85 2.16
N ASP A 77 -18.95 -5.49 2.13
CA ASP A 77 -20.00 -5.26 1.16
C ASP A 77 -20.68 -3.89 1.36
N ASP A 78 -20.68 -3.35 2.59
CA ASP A 78 -21.13 -1.97 2.86
C ASP A 78 -20.10 -0.94 2.39
N LYS A 79 -20.50 -0.12 1.42
CA LYS A 79 -19.66 0.96 0.86
C LYS A 79 -19.19 1.94 1.93
N ASP A 80 -20.03 2.28 2.89
CA ASP A 80 -19.72 3.28 3.90
C ASP A 80 -18.65 2.74 4.88
N ILE A 81 -18.68 1.45 5.19
CA ILE A 81 -17.63 0.79 5.95
C ILE A 81 -16.29 0.84 5.20
N ARG A 82 -16.27 0.60 3.89
CA ARG A 82 -15.03 0.74 3.11
C ARG A 82 -14.48 2.17 3.12
N TRP A 83 -15.36 3.19 3.07
CA TRP A 83 -14.95 4.58 3.25
C TRP A 83 -14.40 4.84 4.66
N ALA A 84 -15.06 4.33 5.69
CA ALA A 84 -14.57 4.44 7.06
C ALA A 84 -13.18 3.82 7.20
N MET A 85 -12.95 2.62 6.67
CA MET A 85 -11.63 1.99 6.65
C MET A 85 -10.59 2.83 5.91
N SER A 86 -10.97 3.46 4.80
CA SER A 86 -10.08 4.35 4.05
C SER A 86 -9.65 5.58 4.87
N TYR A 87 -10.54 6.17 5.65
CA TYR A 87 -10.24 7.32 6.53
C TYR A 87 -9.32 6.97 7.70
N LEU A 88 -9.17 5.70 8.05
CA LEU A 88 -8.26 5.25 9.11
C LEU A 88 -6.78 5.18 8.67
N LEU A 89 -6.48 5.34 7.38
CA LEU A 89 -5.14 5.19 6.85
C LEU A 89 -4.46 6.55 6.63
N ASP A 90 -3.44 6.85 7.42
CA ASP A 90 -2.52 7.96 7.16
C ASP A 90 -1.49 7.55 6.10
N ARG A 91 -1.85 7.82 4.84
CA ARG A 91 -1.01 7.47 3.68
C ARG A 91 0.28 8.28 3.62
N LYS A 92 0.31 9.48 4.22
CA LYS A 92 1.54 10.28 4.30
C LYS A 92 2.53 9.64 5.25
N GLU A 93 2.05 9.18 6.40
CA GLU A 93 2.88 8.46 7.36
C GLU A 93 3.33 7.10 6.79
N LEU A 94 2.47 6.38 6.07
CA LEU A 94 2.84 5.14 5.37
C LEU A 94 3.96 5.40 4.35
N SER A 95 3.83 6.43 3.51
CA SER A 95 4.87 6.82 2.55
C SER A 95 6.19 7.17 3.27
N LYS A 96 6.11 7.96 4.35
CA LYS A 96 7.27 8.37 5.13
C LYS A 96 8.02 7.20 5.76
N VAL A 97 7.30 6.25 6.36
CA VAL A 97 7.91 5.14 7.10
C VAL A 97 8.36 4.01 6.17
N ALA A 98 7.53 3.61 5.21
CA ALA A 98 7.85 2.50 4.31
C ALA A 98 8.79 2.91 3.16
N TYR A 99 8.72 4.17 2.71
CA TYR A 99 9.39 4.62 1.48
C TYR A 99 10.24 5.89 1.68
N ASP A 100 10.57 6.26 2.91
CA ASP A 100 11.34 7.47 3.21
C ASP A 100 10.76 8.74 2.56
N GLY A 101 9.43 8.77 2.39
CA GLY A 101 8.70 9.84 1.72
C GLY A 101 8.78 9.84 0.19
N ALA A 102 9.43 8.87 -0.42
CA ALA A 102 9.61 8.81 -1.88
C ALA A 102 8.34 8.39 -2.64
N ALA A 103 7.38 7.73 -1.98
CA ALA A 103 6.13 7.32 -2.62
C ALA A 103 5.15 8.49 -2.73
N ALA A 104 4.65 8.75 -3.94
CA ALA A 104 3.59 9.72 -4.19
C ALA A 104 2.23 9.15 -3.76
N LEU A 105 1.37 10.02 -3.22
CA LEU A 105 -0.03 9.66 -2.96
C LEU A 105 -0.82 9.73 -4.26
N ASN A 106 -1.61 8.69 -4.51
CA ASN A 106 -2.45 8.61 -5.69
C ASN A 106 -3.94 8.52 -5.30
N PRO A 107 -4.79 9.43 -5.72
CA PRO A 107 -6.21 9.41 -5.38
C PRO A 107 -7.04 8.38 -6.16
N LEU A 108 -6.49 7.83 -7.23
CA LEU A 108 -7.17 6.84 -8.10
C LEU A 108 -6.35 5.54 -8.20
N THR A 109 -6.99 4.49 -8.67
CA THR A 109 -6.36 3.18 -8.90
C THR A 109 -5.60 3.10 -10.24
N MET A 110 -5.37 4.22 -10.90
CA MET A 110 -4.60 4.33 -12.14
C MET A 110 -3.38 5.22 -11.92
N PRO A 111 -2.26 5.00 -12.62
CA PRO A 111 -1.06 5.80 -12.44
C PRO A 111 -1.25 7.23 -12.95
N GLN A 112 -0.73 8.21 -12.23
CA GLN A 112 -0.80 9.63 -12.59
C GLN A 112 0.34 10.01 -13.54
N TYR A 113 0.34 9.42 -14.74
CA TYR A 113 1.27 9.81 -15.80
C TYR A 113 0.83 11.11 -16.47
N PRO A 114 1.76 11.95 -16.98
CA PRO A 114 1.41 13.19 -17.65
C PRO A 114 0.36 13.04 -18.75
N PRO A 115 0.38 12.03 -19.65
CA PRO A 115 -0.67 11.83 -20.65
C PRO A 115 -2.05 11.48 -20.07
N LEU A 116 -2.11 10.98 -18.81
CA LEU A 116 -3.35 10.62 -18.13
C LEU A 116 -3.89 11.75 -17.24
N GLN A 117 -3.15 12.85 -17.06
CA GLN A 117 -3.53 13.96 -16.19
C GLN A 117 -4.95 14.48 -16.48
N LYS A 118 -5.35 14.57 -17.74
CA LYS A 118 -6.70 14.99 -18.16
C LYS A 118 -7.84 14.18 -17.52
N TYR A 119 -7.60 12.91 -17.17
CA TYR A 119 -8.61 12.07 -16.50
C TYR A 119 -8.69 12.40 -15.00
N PHE A 120 -7.56 12.71 -14.39
CA PHE A 120 -7.52 13.21 -13.01
C PHE A 120 -8.22 14.56 -12.91
N ASP A 121 -7.93 15.48 -13.82
CA ASP A 121 -8.56 16.79 -13.87
C ASP A 121 -10.08 16.68 -14.08
N GLY A 122 -10.52 15.74 -14.92
CA GLY A 122 -11.93 15.49 -15.21
C GLY A 122 -12.74 14.96 -14.04
N VAL A 123 -12.10 14.45 -12.98
CA VAL A 123 -12.76 13.94 -11.76
C VAL A 123 -12.33 14.70 -10.50
N ALA A 124 -11.50 15.72 -10.62
CA ALA A 124 -10.95 16.45 -9.48
C ALA A 124 -12.02 16.97 -8.53
N ASP A 125 -13.12 17.53 -9.07
CA ASP A 125 -14.25 18.02 -8.30
C ASP A 125 -15.01 16.91 -7.54
N LEU A 126 -14.84 15.65 -7.94
CA LEU A 126 -15.44 14.50 -7.27
C LEU A 126 -14.57 13.95 -6.15
N LEU A 127 -13.26 14.25 -6.16
CA LEU A 127 -12.26 13.72 -5.22
C LEU A 127 -11.95 14.73 -4.10
N VAL A 128 -12.95 15.48 -3.66
CA VAL A 128 -12.83 16.48 -2.60
C VAL A 128 -13.76 16.19 -1.43
N GLY A 129 -13.44 16.72 -0.26
CA GLY A 129 -14.24 16.56 0.95
C GLY A 129 -14.36 15.09 1.35
N ASP A 130 -15.59 14.59 1.44
CA ASP A 130 -15.87 13.22 1.85
C ASP A 130 -15.53 12.15 0.79
N ARG A 131 -15.13 12.56 -0.39
CA ARG A 131 -14.67 11.67 -1.47
C ARG A 131 -13.17 11.75 -1.73
N ASP A 132 -12.44 12.47 -0.89
CA ASP A 132 -10.98 12.48 -0.93
C ASP A 132 -10.45 11.13 -0.42
N THR A 133 -10.00 10.30 -1.37
CA THR A 133 -9.47 8.96 -1.08
C THR A 133 -8.13 9.00 -0.34
N THR A 134 -7.49 10.16 -0.23
CA THR A 134 -6.23 10.34 0.49
C THR A 134 -6.42 10.92 1.89
N LEU A 135 -7.66 11.26 2.26
CA LEU A 135 -7.97 11.89 3.54
C LEU A 135 -7.75 10.91 4.71
N PHE A 136 -6.99 11.37 5.70
CA PHE A 136 -6.90 10.72 7.01
C PHE A 136 -7.83 11.45 7.98
N ALA A 137 -8.90 10.79 8.42
CA ALA A 137 -9.95 11.38 9.28
C ALA A 137 -10.61 10.32 10.17
N PRO A 138 -9.91 9.82 11.20
CA PRO A 138 -10.43 8.78 12.09
C PRO A 138 -11.77 9.14 12.76
N GLU A 139 -12.03 10.43 13.02
CA GLU A 139 -13.29 10.92 13.57
C GLU A 139 -14.47 10.70 12.62
N LYS A 140 -14.26 10.86 11.30
CA LYS A 140 -15.28 10.53 10.29
C LYS A 140 -15.53 9.03 10.22
N ALA A 141 -14.47 8.23 10.28
CA ALA A 141 -14.61 6.78 10.35
C ALA A 141 -15.43 6.35 11.58
N ALA A 142 -15.13 6.93 12.74
CA ALA A 142 -15.85 6.65 13.99
C ALA A 142 -17.35 7.01 13.88
N ALA A 143 -17.67 8.15 13.26
CA ALA A 143 -19.06 8.55 13.04
C ALA A 143 -19.80 7.55 12.14
N ILE A 144 -19.19 7.09 11.05
CA ILE A 144 -19.77 6.09 10.15
C ILE A 144 -19.97 4.77 10.89
N PHE A 145 -18.95 4.27 11.60
CA PHE A 145 -19.08 3.02 12.37
C PHE A 145 -20.23 3.10 13.36
N THR A 146 -20.34 4.21 14.10
CA THR A 146 -21.44 4.43 15.06
C THR A 146 -22.79 4.45 14.37
N GLU A 147 -22.94 5.17 13.25
CA GLU A 147 -24.18 5.19 12.46
C GLU A 147 -24.61 3.80 11.98
N LYS A 148 -23.62 2.96 11.62
CA LYS A 148 -23.86 1.56 11.20
C LYS A 148 -24.07 0.59 12.39
N GLY A 149 -24.10 1.10 13.61
CA GLY A 149 -24.39 0.32 14.83
C GLY A 149 -23.16 -0.38 15.43
N TRP A 150 -21.95 0.00 15.03
CA TRP A 150 -20.72 -0.44 15.66
C TRP A 150 -20.41 0.44 16.88
N ALA A 151 -19.86 -0.17 17.93
CA ALA A 151 -19.40 0.54 19.13
C ALA A 151 -18.03 0.00 19.56
N LYS A 152 -17.25 0.83 20.26
CA LYS A 152 -15.99 0.33 20.82
C LYS A 152 -16.27 -0.49 22.08
N ASN A 153 -15.70 -1.70 22.14
CA ASN A 153 -15.73 -2.55 23.33
C ASN A 153 -14.69 -2.10 24.38
N SER A 154 -14.56 -2.85 25.48
CA SER A 154 -13.62 -2.55 26.58
C SER A 154 -12.15 -2.47 26.13
N ASP A 155 -11.79 -3.17 25.07
CA ASP A 155 -10.42 -3.20 24.53
C ASP A 155 -10.21 -2.13 23.46
N GLY A 156 -11.24 -1.29 23.20
CA GLY A 156 -11.20 -0.21 22.22
C GLY A 156 -11.40 -0.68 20.77
N MET A 157 -11.81 -1.93 20.56
CA MET A 157 -12.06 -2.52 19.25
C MET A 157 -13.50 -2.24 18.79
N TRP A 158 -13.69 -1.98 17.50
CA TRP A 158 -15.02 -1.83 16.92
C TRP A 158 -15.74 -3.18 16.87
N GLU A 159 -16.89 -3.24 17.56
CA GLU A 159 -17.70 -4.45 17.72
C GLU A 159 -19.18 -4.15 17.47
N LYS A 160 -19.87 -5.12 16.87
CA LYS A 160 -21.31 -5.11 16.68
C LYS A 160 -21.84 -6.52 16.85
N ASP A 161 -22.88 -6.70 17.66
CA ASP A 161 -23.53 -8.00 17.93
C ASP A 161 -22.54 -9.10 18.42
N GLY A 162 -21.45 -8.68 19.12
CA GLY A 162 -20.40 -9.57 19.59
C GLY A 162 -19.31 -9.89 18.57
N GLU A 163 -19.39 -9.34 17.38
CA GLU A 163 -18.41 -9.56 16.30
C GLU A 163 -17.55 -8.30 16.08
N MET A 164 -16.22 -8.45 16.06
CA MET A 164 -15.29 -7.37 15.74
C MET A 164 -15.15 -7.20 14.24
N ILE A 165 -14.74 -6.00 13.81
CA ILE A 165 -14.28 -5.80 12.42
C ILE A 165 -12.91 -6.48 12.29
N ASN A 166 -12.89 -7.65 11.69
CA ASN A 166 -11.67 -8.37 11.35
C ASN A 166 -11.12 -7.89 10.02
N CYS A 167 -9.79 -7.88 9.89
CA CYS A 167 -9.09 -7.38 8.72
C CYS A 167 -7.78 -8.15 8.53
N GLU A 168 -7.83 -9.35 7.94
CA GLU A 168 -6.63 -10.05 7.50
C GLU A 168 -6.20 -9.49 6.14
N ILE A 169 -5.06 -8.80 6.13
CA ILE A 169 -4.46 -8.29 4.90
C ILE A 169 -3.49 -9.34 4.38
N ILE A 170 -3.73 -9.86 3.19
CA ILE A 170 -2.78 -10.70 2.51
C ILE A 170 -1.94 -9.88 1.52
N GLY A 171 -0.65 -10.11 1.50
CA GLY A 171 0.26 -9.43 0.60
C GLY A 171 1.33 -10.36 0.05
N PHE A 172 2.19 -9.81 -0.77
CA PHE A 172 3.33 -10.51 -1.37
C PHE A 172 4.51 -9.54 -1.53
N SER A 173 5.71 -10.09 -1.72
CA SER A 173 6.86 -9.29 -2.12
C SER A 173 6.54 -8.52 -3.43
N PRO A 174 6.88 -7.22 -3.53
CA PRO A 174 7.84 -6.46 -2.73
C PRO A 174 7.25 -5.58 -1.60
N TRP A 175 5.99 -5.75 -1.23
CA TRP A 175 5.27 -4.84 -0.32
C TRP A 175 5.38 -5.20 1.16
N VAL A 176 6.47 -5.90 1.52
CA VAL A 176 6.69 -6.48 2.85
C VAL A 176 6.67 -5.47 4.00
N ASP A 177 7.08 -4.22 3.77
CA ASP A 177 7.12 -3.20 4.82
C ASP A 177 5.79 -2.46 4.95
N LEU A 178 5.06 -2.29 3.85
CA LEU A 178 3.80 -1.53 3.83
C LEU A 178 2.65 -2.27 4.53
N GLY A 179 2.56 -3.59 4.32
CA GLY A 179 1.47 -4.38 4.87
C GLY A 179 1.40 -4.37 6.41
N PRO A 180 2.51 -4.68 7.13
CA PRO A 180 2.55 -4.61 8.59
C PRO A 180 2.22 -3.22 9.14
N LEU A 181 2.73 -2.15 8.50
CA LEU A 181 2.44 -0.77 8.90
C LEU A 181 0.96 -0.41 8.70
N THR A 182 0.35 -0.86 7.60
CA THR A 182 -1.08 -0.69 7.35
C THR A 182 -1.91 -1.39 8.42
N ALA A 183 -1.60 -2.65 8.73
CA ALA A 183 -2.28 -3.38 9.79
C ALA A 183 -2.09 -2.72 11.17
N GLU A 184 -0.91 -2.17 11.45
CA GLU A 184 -0.65 -1.43 12.70
C GLU A 184 -1.50 -0.16 12.80
N GLN A 185 -1.60 0.64 11.73
CA GLN A 185 -2.46 1.82 11.73
C GLN A 185 -3.91 1.45 12.00
N LEU A 186 -4.42 0.41 11.34
CA LEU A 186 -5.79 -0.07 11.55
C LEU A 186 -6.03 -0.54 13.00
N ARG A 187 -5.08 -1.30 13.59
CA ARG A 187 -5.17 -1.73 15.01
C ARG A 187 -5.23 -0.54 15.96
N LYS A 188 -4.43 0.49 15.75
CA LYS A 188 -4.46 1.73 16.56
C LYS A 188 -5.81 2.43 16.52
N GLN A 189 -6.61 2.19 15.49
CA GLN A 189 -7.94 2.76 15.33
C GLN A 189 -9.07 1.83 15.81
N GLY A 190 -8.74 0.64 16.32
CA GLY A 190 -9.69 -0.31 16.88
C GLY A 190 -10.20 -1.35 15.88
N ILE A 191 -9.48 -1.61 14.80
CA ILE A 191 -9.75 -2.70 13.87
C ILE A 191 -8.89 -3.91 14.25
N ASN A 192 -9.46 -5.11 14.28
CA ASN A 192 -8.71 -6.35 14.52
C ASN A 192 -7.93 -6.75 13.25
N ALA A 193 -6.83 -6.03 12.99
CA ALA A 193 -6.08 -6.15 11.75
C ALA A 193 -4.82 -7.02 11.91
N SER A 194 -4.54 -7.83 10.91
CA SER A 194 -3.31 -8.62 10.77
C SER A 194 -2.76 -8.53 9.34
N TYR A 195 -1.49 -8.85 9.17
CA TYR A 195 -0.86 -8.96 7.87
C TYR A 195 -0.16 -10.31 7.75
N ILE A 196 -0.38 -10.99 6.64
CA ILE A 196 0.26 -12.27 6.32
C ILE A 196 0.78 -12.29 4.89
N GLN A 197 1.80 -13.12 4.65
CA GLN A 197 2.36 -13.38 3.32
C GLN A 197 2.32 -14.89 3.03
N PRO A 198 1.16 -15.45 2.74
CA PRO A 198 1.08 -16.88 2.43
C PRO A 198 1.71 -17.15 1.05
N PRO A 199 2.37 -18.31 0.87
CA PRO A 199 2.98 -18.68 -0.43
C PRO A 199 1.99 -18.72 -1.59
N ASP A 200 0.70 -18.94 -1.29
CA ASP A 200 -0.42 -19.02 -2.22
C ASP A 200 -1.23 -17.72 -2.32
N ALA A 201 -0.66 -16.58 -1.88
CA ALA A 201 -1.36 -15.29 -1.88
C ALA A 201 -2.03 -14.96 -3.22
N SER A 202 -1.30 -15.11 -4.33
CA SER A 202 -1.83 -14.83 -5.68
C SER A 202 -3.02 -15.74 -6.05
N SER A 203 -2.98 -17.02 -5.67
CA SER A 203 -4.10 -17.95 -5.90
C SER A 203 -5.30 -17.58 -5.05
N ARG A 204 -5.10 -17.26 -3.77
CA ARG A 204 -6.19 -16.80 -2.88
C ARG A 204 -6.86 -15.55 -3.43
N MET A 205 -6.08 -14.58 -3.91
CA MET A 205 -6.63 -13.35 -4.51
C MET A 205 -7.44 -13.66 -5.77
N ALA A 206 -6.91 -14.50 -6.67
CA ALA A 206 -7.61 -14.88 -7.89
C ALA A 206 -8.93 -15.65 -7.63
N GLU A 207 -8.99 -16.43 -6.56
CA GLU A 207 -10.14 -17.23 -6.15
C GLU A 207 -11.13 -16.44 -5.26
N GLY A 208 -10.79 -15.22 -4.85
CA GLY A 208 -11.58 -14.43 -3.90
C GLY A 208 -11.52 -14.97 -2.46
N ASN A 209 -10.46 -15.69 -2.09
CA ASN A 209 -10.26 -16.27 -0.76
C ASN A 209 -9.36 -15.35 0.10
N PHE A 210 -9.78 -14.12 0.30
CA PHE A 210 -9.09 -13.11 1.10
C PHE A 210 -10.12 -12.13 1.70
N GLU A 211 -9.74 -11.43 2.77
CA GLU A 211 -10.51 -10.30 3.33
C GLU A 211 -10.06 -9.00 2.65
N LEU A 212 -8.77 -8.67 2.78
CA LEU A 212 -8.12 -7.55 2.12
C LEU A 212 -6.80 -8.01 1.47
N SER A 213 -6.39 -7.32 0.40
CA SER A 213 -5.14 -7.58 -0.30
C SER A 213 -4.49 -6.29 -0.83
#